data_31aa8ae3dad7e6d05e62e46482ee1bcf
#
_entry.id   31aa8ae3dad7e6d05e62e46482ee1bcf
#
_cell.length_a   1.000
_cell.length_b   1.000
_cell.length_c   1.000
_cell.angle_alpha   90.00
_cell.angle_beta   90.00
_cell.angle_gamma   90.00
#
_symmetry.space_group_name_H-M   'P 1'
#
loop_
_entity.id
_entity.type
_entity.pdbx_description
1 polymer ?
#
loop_
_entity_poly.entity_id
_entity_poly.type
_entity_poly.pdbx_seq_one_letter_code
_entity_poly.pdbx_strand_id
1 'polypeptide(L)'
;MTATDTTYRASPIKRTRRTQRQMADLRAALYDIVATAAPMSVRQVFYQAVSRGLIAKTEAEYKNTVCRLLSEMRLEGEMPYGWIADGTRWQRKPVTHSGLEAALGSIHRTYRRSLWDNQSAYIEVWLEKEALAGVVYDATAQYDVPLMVTRGYPSLSFLANAAEDIEAEGVDSDVFIYYFGDFDPSGLDIARNVEERLNEMADTFITFERVAVTADQVDEMALPLRPTKRTDSRARGWVGGSVELDAIAPDRLRSMVTDCIEQHVDVNALSVVRTVEAEERAQLARLINHEFSL
;
A
#
# COMPACT_ATOMS: atom_id res chain seq x y z
N MET A 1 -54.55 41.44 24.97
CA MET A 1 -53.11 41.29 25.30
C MET A 1 -52.87 39.82 25.54
N THR A 2 -52.43 39.11 24.54
CA THR A 2 -52.11 37.68 24.60
C THR A 2 -50.58 37.54 24.78
N ALA A 3 -50.22 36.97 25.93
CA ALA A 3 -48.84 36.66 26.26
C ALA A 3 -48.34 35.53 25.36
N THR A 4 -47.33 35.81 24.54
CA THR A 4 -46.60 34.81 23.75
C THR A 4 -45.68 34.03 24.70
N ASP A 5 -46.04 32.78 24.95
CA ASP A 5 -45.24 31.82 25.70
C ASP A 5 -44.01 31.40 24.81
N THR A 6 -42.87 31.98 25.09
CA THR A 6 -41.59 31.64 24.47
C THR A 6 -40.99 30.46 25.21
N THR A 7 -41.46 29.27 24.92
CA THR A 7 -40.84 28.03 25.40
C THR A 7 -39.46 27.86 24.81
N TYR A 8 -38.42 28.03 25.61
CA TYR A 8 -37.03 27.77 25.25
C TYR A 8 -36.89 26.27 24.95
N ARG A 9 -36.80 25.89 23.68
CA ARG A 9 -36.48 24.50 23.29
C ARG A 9 -35.03 24.23 23.65
N ALA A 10 -34.80 23.28 24.55
CA ALA A 10 -33.47 22.78 24.86
C ALA A 10 -32.79 22.32 23.57
N SER A 11 -31.56 22.76 23.35
CA SER A 11 -30.73 22.29 22.23
C SER A 11 -30.60 20.78 22.31
N PRO A 12 -30.63 20.04 21.17
CA PRO A 12 -30.45 18.61 21.17
C PRO A 12 -29.16 18.23 21.86
N ILE A 13 -29.19 17.18 22.65
CA ILE A 13 -28.08 16.68 23.47
C ILE A 13 -26.84 16.61 22.63
N LYS A 14 -25.83 17.42 22.95
CA LYS A 14 -24.51 17.35 22.33
C LYS A 14 -23.97 15.94 22.55
N ARG A 15 -23.37 15.35 21.49
CA ARG A 15 -22.67 14.05 21.51
C ARG A 15 -22.01 13.84 22.87
N THR A 16 -22.23 12.66 23.49
CA THR A 16 -21.56 12.26 24.73
C THR A 16 -20.07 12.26 24.51
N ARG A 17 -19.37 13.22 25.12
CA ARG A 17 -17.92 13.35 25.02
C ARG A 17 -17.28 12.18 25.78
N ARG A 18 -16.35 11.46 25.15
CA ARG A 18 -15.59 10.41 25.83
C ARG A 18 -14.92 10.95 27.09
N THR A 19 -14.93 10.17 28.16
CA THR A 19 -14.20 10.49 29.41
C THR A 19 -12.68 10.38 29.17
N GLN A 20 -11.89 10.97 30.05
CA GLN A 20 -10.41 10.85 29.99
C GLN A 20 -9.96 9.38 29.98
N ARG A 21 -10.58 8.54 30.80
CA ARG A 21 -10.29 7.10 30.86
C ARG A 21 -10.60 6.41 29.54
N GLN A 22 -11.75 6.64 28.94
CA GLN A 22 -12.10 6.09 27.62
C GLN A 22 -11.15 6.56 26.52
N MET A 23 -10.64 7.79 26.61
CA MET A 23 -9.64 8.29 25.66
C MET A 23 -8.28 7.62 25.85
N ALA A 24 -7.86 7.39 27.11
CA ALA A 24 -6.63 6.65 27.42
C ALA A 24 -6.70 5.19 26.96
N ASP A 25 -7.82 4.52 27.23
CA ASP A 25 -8.06 3.15 26.79
C ASP A 25 -8.04 3.04 25.24
N LEU A 26 -8.66 3.99 24.55
CA LEU A 26 -8.64 4.06 23.08
C LEU A 26 -7.22 4.31 22.55
N ARG A 27 -6.46 5.22 23.17
CA ARG A 27 -5.08 5.53 22.81
C ARG A 27 -4.19 4.28 22.92
N ALA A 28 -4.29 3.54 24.02
CA ALA A 28 -3.57 2.29 24.21
C ALA A 28 -3.96 1.25 23.13
N ALA A 29 -5.25 1.09 22.85
CA ALA A 29 -5.72 0.17 21.83
C ALA A 29 -5.23 0.54 20.41
N LEU A 30 -5.17 1.84 20.06
CA LEU A 30 -4.60 2.30 18.79
C LEU A 30 -3.10 2.04 18.72
N TYR A 31 -2.39 2.23 19.83
CA TYR A 31 -0.97 1.89 19.92
C TYR A 31 -0.73 0.40 19.64
N ASP A 32 -1.49 -0.49 20.30
CA ASP A 32 -1.36 -1.94 20.13
C ASP A 32 -1.68 -2.39 18.69
N ILE A 33 -2.69 -1.76 18.06
CA ILE A 33 -3.02 -2.02 16.65
C ILE A 33 -1.80 -1.73 15.76
N VAL A 34 -1.18 -0.56 15.93
CA VAL A 34 -0.05 -0.16 15.10
C VAL A 34 1.20 -0.97 15.43
N ALA A 35 1.51 -1.19 16.71
CA ALA A 35 2.68 -1.95 17.14
C ALA A 35 2.71 -3.40 16.59
N THR A 36 1.52 -3.99 16.42
CA THR A 36 1.39 -5.37 15.95
C THR A 36 1.61 -5.50 14.43
N ALA A 37 1.23 -4.48 13.64
CA ALA A 37 1.14 -4.61 12.18
C ALA A 37 1.85 -3.49 11.40
N ALA A 38 2.72 -2.72 12.06
CA ALA A 38 3.50 -1.65 11.42
C ALA A 38 4.40 -2.20 10.28
N PRO A 39 4.65 -1.39 9.21
CA PRO A 39 4.04 -0.09 8.97
C PRO A 39 2.61 -0.22 8.41
N MET A 40 1.75 0.74 8.73
CA MET A 40 0.37 0.77 8.22
C MET A 40 -0.13 2.20 7.97
N SER A 41 -1.11 2.36 7.06
CA SER A 41 -1.71 3.67 6.82
C SER A 41 -2.63 4.08 7.97
N VAL A 42 -2.83 5.41 8.15
CA VAL A 42 -3.82 5.92 9.13
C VAL A 42 -5.22 5.36 8.86
N ARG A 43 -5.56 5.14 7.59
CA ARG A 43 -6.85 4.58 7.19
C ARG A 43 -6.98 3.11 7.62
N GLN A 44 -5.92 2.33 7.52
CA GLN A 44 -5.90 0.95 8.02
C GLN A 44 -6.07 0.90 9.55
N VAL A 45 -5.38 1.78 10.30
CA VAL A 45 -5.59 1.89 11.75
C VAL A 45 -7.05 2.17 12.08
N PHE A 46 -7.68 3.10 11.35
CA PHE A 46 -9.11 3.39 11.50
C PHE A 46 -9.98 2.16 11.27
N TYR A 47 -9.77 1.41 10.18
CA TYR A 47 -10.57 0.22 9.91
C TYR A 47 -10.33 -0.90 10.92
N GLN A 48 -9.10 -1.10 11.39
CA GLN A 48 -8.81 -2.04 12.46
C GLN A 48 -9.52 -1.65 13.78
N ALA A 49 -9.55 -0.36 14.11
CA ALA A 49 -10.27 0.12 15.29
C ALA A 49 -11.80 -0.06 15.16
N VAL A 50 -12.36 0.14 13.96
CA VAL A 50 -13.78 -0.13 13.66
C VAL A 50 -14.10 -1.61 13.80
N SER A 51 -13.30 -2.49 13.19
CA SER A 51 -13.50 -3.95 13.24
C SER A 51 -13.43 -4.51 14.65
N ARG A 52 -12.62 -3.91 15.53
CA ARG A 52 -12.53 -4.26 16.95
C ARG A 52 -13.63 -3.60 17.80
N GLY A 53 -14.56 -2.86 17.20
CA GLY A 53 -15.66 -2.19 17.90
C GLY A 53 -15.24 -1.02 18.81
N LEU A 54 -14.02 -0.50 18.66
CA LEU A 54 -13.48 0.59 19.49
C LEU A 54 -14.09 1.95 19.13
N ILE A 55 -14.44 2.15 17.87
CA ILE A 55 -15.00 3.39 17.32
C ILE A 55 -16.06 3.09 16.25
N ALA A 56 -16.95 4.06 16.02
CA ALA A 56 -17.92 3.97 14.94
C ALA A 56 -17.28 4.27 13.57
N LYS A 57 -17.77 3.62 12.51
CA LYS A 57 -17.33 3.88 11.14
C LYS A 57 -17.87 5.20 10.61
N THR A 58 -17.30 6.32 11.06
CA THR A 58 -17.67 7.68 10.63
C THR A 58 -16.45 8.51 10.29
N GLU A 59 -16.59 9.42 9.33
CA GLU A 59 -15.51 10.35 8.95
C GLU A 59 -15.07 11.25 10.11
N ALA A 60 -16.01 11.56 11.03
CA ALA A 60 -15.71 12.33 12.23
C ALA A 60 -14.78 11.55 13.18
N GLU A 61 -14.98 10.25 13.37
CA GLU A 61 -14.09 9.40 14.17
C GLU A 61 -12.73 9.25 13.48
N TYR A 62 -12.70 9.10 12.15
CA TYR A 62 -11.47 9.06 11.42
C TYR A 62 -10.62 10.33 11.65
N LYS A 63 -11.19 11.52 11.32
CA LYS A 63 -10.44 12.79 11.36
C LYS A 63 -10.16 13.27 12.77
N ASN A 64 -11.22 13.32 13.60
CA ASN A 64 -11.15 14.01 14.89
C ASN A 64 -10.69 13.12 16.05
N THR A 65 -10.66 11.78 15.84
CA THR A 65 -10.21 10.84 16.86
C THR A 65 -8.95 10.13 16.42
N VAL A 66 -8.98 9.31 15.36
CA VAL A 66 -7.82 8.48 14.97
C VAL A 66 -6.65 9.34 14.48
N CYS A 67 -6.88 10.20 13.47
CA CYS A 67 -5.80 11.06 12.95
C CYS A 67 -5.18 11.92 14.04
N ARG A 68 -5.99 12.50 14.93
CA ARG A 68 -5.52 13.35 16.02
C ARG A 68 -4.70 12.56 17.04
N LEU A 69 -5.20 11.43 17.54
CA LEU A 69 -4.50 10.62 18.54
C LEU A 69 -3.18 10.06 18.00
N LEU A 70 -3.16 9.53 16.77
CA LEU A 70 -1.92 9.07 16.15
C LEU A 70 -0.90 10.19 15.96
N SER A 71 -1.36 11.41 15.69
CA SER A 71 -0.47 12.57 15.59
C SER A 71 0.10 12.97 16.96
N GLU A 72 -0.75 13.03 17.98
CA GLU A 72 -0.36 13.34 19.36
C GLU A 72 0.67 12.32 19.87
N MET A 73 0.41 11.02 19.74
CA MET A 73 1.32 9.95 20.18
C MET A 73 2.69 10.01 19.52
N ARG A 74 2.76 10.37 18.22
CA ARG A 74 4.03 10.54 17.52
C ARG A 74 4.78 11.80 17.97
N LEU A 75 4.08 12.92 18.17
CA LEU A 75 4.68 14.18 18.65
C LEU A 75 5.17 14.06 20.11
N GLU A 76 4.51 13.28 20.93
CA GLU A 76 4.88 13.00 22.31
C GLU A 76 5.98 11.92 22.44
N GLY A 77 6.39 11.31 21.31
CA GLY A 77 7.43 10.27 21.29
C GLY A 77 7.00 8.89 21.77
N GLU A 78 5.70 8.69 22.00
CA GLU A 78 5.14 7.38 22.40
C GLU A 78 5.13 6.37 21.25
N MET A 79 5.00 6.85 20.00
CA MET A 79 4.94 6.01 18.80
C MET A 79 6.01 6.43 17.79
N PRO A 80 6.82 5.49 17.26
CA PRO A 80 7.77 5.79 16.19
C PRO A 80 7.09 6.34 14.93
N TYR A 81 7.69 7.37 14.32
CA TYR A 81 7.13 7.98 13.10
C TYR A 81 6.99 6.97 11.96
N GLY A 82 7.97 6.08 11.78
CA GLY A 82 7.99 5.07 10.72
C GLY A 82 6.92 3.96 10.82
N TRP A 83 6.17 3.90 11.94
CA TRP A 83 5.07 2.96 12.07
C TRP A 83 3.83 3.35 11.27
N ILE A 84 3.73 4.62 10.89
CA ILE A 84 2.67 5.11 10.00
C ILE A 84 3.26 5.40 8.62
N ALA A 85 2.82 4.66 7.62
CA ALA A 85 3.22 4.86 6.23
C ALA A 85 2.61 6.16 5.66
N ASP A 86 3.42 7.00 5.07
CA ASP A 86 3.01 8.15 4.23
C ASP A 86 3.79 8.09 2.91
N GLY A 87 3.25 7.40 1.92
CA GLY A 87 3.82 7.32 0.57
C GLY A 87 3.52 8.54 -0.31
N THR A 88 2.70 9.50 0.18
CA THR A 88 2.19 10.61 -0.63
C THR A 88 3.15 11.79 -0.74
N ARG A 89 4.21 11.84 0.09
CA ARG A 89 5.19 12.91 0.13
C ARG A 89 6.60 12.35 0.00
N TRP A 90 7.39 12.94 -0.90
CA TRP A 90 8.75 12.50 -1.17
C TRP A 90 9.66 13.68 -1.54
N GLN A 91 10.97 13.53 -1.29
CA GLN A 91 11.98 14.51 -1.63
C GLN A 91 12.77 14.04 -2.86
N ARG A 92 12.83 14.85 -3.91
CA ARG A 92 13.77 14.66 -5.02
C ARG A 92 15.10 15.33 -4.70
N LYS A 93 16.14 14.52 -4.57
CA LYS A 93 17.53 14.99 -4.45
C LYS A 93 18.41 14.08 -5.31
N PRO A 94 19.26 14.62 -6.20
CA PRO A 94 20.25 13.80 -6.89
C PRO A 94 21.11 13.05 -5.86
N VAL A 95 21.46 11.81 -6.18
CA VAL A 95 22.41 11.05 -5.37
C VAL A 95 23.79 11.71 -5.50
N THR A 96 24.34 12.17 -4.40
CA THR A 96 25.69 12.79 -4.34
C THR A 96 26.50 12.14 -3.23
N HIS A 97 27.80 12.00 -3.47
CA HIS A 97 28.74 11.39 -2.53
C HIS A 97 29.85 12.37 -2.19
N SER A 98 30.43 12.26 -1.00
CA SER A 98 31.55 13.09 -0.54
C SER A 98 32.89 12.75 -1.21
N GLY A 99 32.95 11.62 -1.92
CA GLY A 99 34.13 11.16 -2.64
C GLY A 99 33.92 9.77 -3.24
N LEU A 100 34.92 9.25 -3.92
CA LEU A 100 34.89 7.97 -4.62
C LEU A 100 34.64 6.79 -3.65
N GLU A 101 35.35 6.78 -2.51
CA GLU A 101 35.16 5.76 -1.46
C GLU A 101 33.70 5.72 -0.97
N ALA A 102 33.10 6.89 -0.67
CA ALA A 102 31.71 6.98 -0.26
C ALA A 102 30.73 6.50 -1.34
N ALA A 103 31.03 6.76 -2.61
CA ALA A 103 30.26 6.28 -3.75
C ALA A 103 30.32 4.75 -3.87
N LEU A 104 31.51 4.17 -3.83
CA LEU A 104 31.71 2.71 -3.89
C LEU A 104 31.11 2.00 -2.68
N GLY A 105 31.28 2.58 -1.48
CA GLY A 105 30.61 2.09 -0.26
C GLY A 105 29.09 2.12 -0.35
N SER A 106 28.52 3.13 -1.03
CA SER A 106 27.08 3.16 -1.31
C SER A 106 26.67 2.04 -2.26
N ILE A 107 27.41 1.86 -3.38
CA ILE A 107 27.16 0.76 -4.33
C ILE A 107 27.21 -0.58 -3.61
N HIS A 108 28.25 -0.85 -2.83
CA HIS A 108 28.37 -2.10 -2.07
C HIS A 108 27.15 -2.38 -1.16
N ARG A 109 26.62 -1.36 -0.50
CA ARG A 109 25.45 -1.51 0.38
C ARG A 109 24.13 -1.74 -0.38
N THR A 110 24.00 -1.15 -1.56
CA THR A 110 22.77 -1.18 -2.35
C THR A 110 22.80 -2.17 -3.50
N TYR A 111 23.98 -2.76 -3.78
CA TYR A 111 24.11 -3.73 -4.85
C TYR A 111 23.16 -4.92 -4.65
N ARG A 112 22.35 -5.16 -5.64
CA ARG A 112 21.50 -6.34 -5.77
C ARG A 112 21.65 -6.86 -7.19
N ARG A 113 21.63 -8.16 -7.33
CA ARG A 113 21.49 -8.83 -8.61
C ARG A 113 20.00 -8.96 -8.92
N SER A 114 19.62 -8.80 -10.19
CA SER A 114 18.24 -9.07 -10.61
C SER A 114 17.86 -10.49 -10.21
N LEU A 115 16.77 -10.64 -9.48
CA LEU A 115 16.29 -11.96 -9.03
C LEU A 115 15.53 -12.69 -10.13
N TRP A 116 15.13 -11.97 -11.20
CA TRP A 116 14.29 -12.48 -12.27
C TRP A 116 15.05 -12.89 -13.55
N ASP A 117 16.37 -12.61 -13.66
CA ASP A 117 17.19 -12.97 -14.83
C ASP A 117 17.12 -14.46 -15.23
N ASN A 118 16.83 -15.34 -14.27
CA ASN A 118 16.77 -16.80 -14.48
C ASN A 118 15.38 -17.37 -14.10
N GLN A 119 14.35 -16.53 -14.06
CA GLN A 119 12.95 -16.94 -13.84
C GLN A 119 12.22 -16.94 -15.19
N SER A 120 11.16 -17.72 -15.30
CA SER A 120 10.33 -17.79 -16.51
C SER A 120 9.19 -16.76 -16.54
N ALA A 121 9.07 -15.94 -15.51
CA ALA A 121 8.01 -14.95 -15.34
C ALA A 121 8.59 -13.55 -15.15
N TYR A 122 7.85 -12.54 -15.65
CA TYR A 122 7.97 -11.14 -15.28
C TYR A 122 6.72 -10.73 -14.53
N ILE A 123 6.87 -10.09 -13.38
CA ILE A 123 5.76 -9.79 -12.48
C ILE A 123 5.75 -8.32 -12.12
N GLU A 124 4.57 -7.71 -12.14
CA GLU A 124 4.34 -6.40 -11.54
C GLU A 124 3.19 -6.44 -10.55
N VAL A 125 3.33 -5.73 -9.43
CA VAL A 125 2.25 -5.47 -8.47
C VAL A 125 1.71 -4.07 -8.70
N TRP A 126 0.41 -3.96 -8.99
CA TRP A 126 -0.27 -2.70 -9.26
C TRP A 126 -1.19 -2.34 -8.11
N LEU A 127 -1.07 -1.12 -7.61
CA LEU A 127 -1.78 -0.64 -6.43
C LEU A 127 -2.53 0.65 -6.75
N GLU A 128 -3.84 0.67 -6.51
CA GLU A 128 -4.66 1.85 -6.74
C GLU A 128 -4.32 3.00 -5.77
N LYS A 129 -4.01 2.66 -4.50
CA LYS A 129 -3.86 3.64 -3.42
C LYS A 129 -2.41 3.90 -3.04
N GLU A 130 -1.91 5.09 -3.32
CA GLU A 130 -0.57 5.54 -2.90
C GLU A 130 -0.32 5.42 -1.39
N ALA A 131 -1.34 5.66 -0.56
CA ALA A 131 -1.22 5.56 0.90
C ALA A 131 -0.83 4.15 1.40
N LEU A 132 -1.07 3.12 0.60
CA LEU A 132 -0.72 1.74 0.90
C LEU A 132 0.63 1.32 0.32
N ALA A 133 1.26 2.13 -0.53
CA ALA A 133 2.55 1.79 -1.14
C ALA A 133 3.62 1.45 -0.09
N GLY A 134 3.75 2.26 0.97
CA GLY A 134 4.67 1.98 2.08
C GLY A 134 4.29 0.79 2.96
N VAL A 135 3.09 0.23 2.78
CA VAL A 135 2.65 -0.99 3.50
C VAL A 135 3.10 -2.24 2.77
N VAL A 136 3.05 -2.23 1.43
CA VAL A 136 3.33 -3.41 0.60
C VAL A 136 4.72 -3.40 -0.03
N TYR A 137 5.41 -2.25 -0.03
CA TYR A 137 6.71 -2.09 -0.70
C TYR A 137 7.76 -3.10 -0.23
N ASP A 138 7.84 -3.37 1.07
CA ASP A 138 8.82 -4.33 1.59
C ASP A 138 8.56 -5.75 1.05
N ALA A 139 7.30 -6.10 0.81
CA ALA A 139 6.94 -7.40 0.23
C ALA A 139 7.39 -7.50 -1.24
N THR A 140 7.21 -6.45 -2.05
CA THR A 140 7.65 -6.43 -3.45
C THR A 140 9.16 -6.29 -3.56
N ALA A 141 9.77 -5.40 -2.78
CA ALA A 141 11.21 -5.11 -2.79
C ALA A 141 12.07 -6.30 -2.36
N GLN A 142 11.55 -7.19 -1.52
CA GLN A 142 12.23 -8.43 -1.12
C GLN A 142 12.48 -9.36 -2.33
N TYR A 143 11.58 -9.34 -3.31
CA TYR A 143 11.61 -10.17 -4.51
C TYR A 143 12.02 -9.41 -5.77
N ASP A 144 12.43 -8.14 -5.65
CA ASP A 144 12.79 -7.29 -6.79
C ASP A 144 11.65 -7.15 -7.81
N VAL A 145 10.41 -7.02 -7.30
CA VAL A 145 9.19 -6.87 -8.11
C VAL A 145 8.76 -5.40 -8.13
N PRO A 146 8.53 -4.82 -9.32
CA PRO A 146 8.01 -3.47 -9.46
C PRO A 146 6.68 -3.26 -8.74
N LEU A 147 6.56 -2.14 -8.02
CA LEU A 147 5.31 -1.66 -7.42
C LEU A 147 4.80 -0.45 -8.19
N MET A 148 3.77 -0.64 -9.00
CA MET A 148 3.13 0.39 -9.80
C MET A 148 1.96 1.02 -9.06
N VAL A 149 1.94 2.35 -8.90
CA VAL A 149 0.89 3.05 -8.13
C VAL A 149 0.09 3.97 -9.05
N THR A 150 -1.18 3.64 -9.28
CA THR A 150 -2.04 4.32 -10.25
C THR A 150 -2.67 5.62 -9.75
N ARG A 151 -2.91 5.75 -8.44
CA ARG A 151 -3.64 6.90 -7.83
C ARG A 151 -5.02 7.14 -8.43
N GLY A 152 -5.79 6.09 -8.64
CA GLY A 152 -7.03 6.10 -9.40
C GLY A 152 -6.77 5.85 -10.89
N TYR A 153 -7.43 6.60 -11.80
CA TYR A 153 -7.19 6.44 -13.24
C TYR A 153 -5.79 6.90 -13.62
N PRO A 154 -4.91 6.00 -14.11
CA PRO A 154 -3.58 6.38 -14.56
C PRO A 154 -3.64 7.21 -15.86
N SER A 155 -2.63 8.04 -16.08
CA SER A 155 -2.50 8.77 -17.33
C SER A 155 -2.04 7.84 -18.48
N LEU A 156 -2.38 8.20 -19.73
CA LEU A 156 -1.91 7.45 -20.90
C LEU A 156 -0.38 7.34 -20.95
N SER A 157 0.34 8.39 -20.56
CA SER A 157 1.81 8.37 -20.51
C SER A 157 2.34 7.39 -19.46
N PHE A 158 1.65 7.26 -18.31
CA PHE A 158 2.04 6.27 -17.30
C PHE A 158 1.85 4.83 -17.82
N LEU A 159 0.72 4.57 -18.49
CA LEU A 159 0.44 3.26 -19.07
C LEU A 159 1.38 2.93 -20.24
N ALA A 160 1.69 3.91 -21.10
CA ALA A 160 2.62 3.72 -22.21
C ALA A 160 4.04 3.38 -21.71
N ASN A 161 4.53 4.12 -20.71
CA ASN A 161 5.84 3.80 -20.11
C ASN A 161 5.84 2.41 -19.46
N ALA A 162 4.76 2.04 -18.77
CA ALA A 162 4.65 0.69 -18.19
C ALA A 162 4.64 -0.39 -19.27
N ALA A 163 3.95 -0.18 -20.39
CA ALA A 163 3.95 -1.12 -21.52
C ALA A 163 5.36 -1.26 -22.11
N GLU A 164 6.10 -0.15 -22.30
CA GLU A 164 7.49 -0.16 -22.75
C GLU A 164 8.41 -0.92 -21.79
N ASP A 165 8.25 -0.72 -20.46
CA ASP A 165 9.02 -1.44 -19.44
C ASP A 165 8.70 -2.94 -19.46
N ILE A 166 7.42 -3.31 -19.57
CA ILE A 166 6.96 -4.70 -19.67
C ILE A 166 7.57 -5.38 -20.92
N GLU A 167 7.62 -4.70 -22.05
CA GLU A 167 8.22 -5.24 -23.27
C GLU A 167 9.74 -5.41 -23.14
N ALA A 168 10.41 -4.46 -22.46
CA ALA A 168 11.86 -4.48 -22.30
C ALA A 168 12.33 -5.57 -21.33
N GLU A 169 11.63 -5.70 -20.20
CA GLU A 169 12.03 -6.59 -19.10
C GLU A 169 11.35 -7.98 -19.21
N GLY A 170 10.18 -8.06 -19.85
CA GLY A 170 9.40 -9.30 -20.02
C GLY A 170 9.77 -10.12 -21.25
N VAL A 171 10.89 -9.82 -21.93
CA VAL A 171 11.34 -10.58 -23.10
C VAL A 171 11.54 -12.05 -22.76
N ASP A 172 10.90 -12.92 -23.54
CA ASP A 172 10.94 -14.38 -23.37
C ASP A 172 10.37 -14.90 -22.03
N SER A 173 9.58 -14.07 -21.32
CA SER A 173 8.96 -14.42 -20.04
C SER A 173 7.42 -14.38 -20.13
N ASP A 174 6.75 -15.16 -19.30
CA ASP A 174 5.32 -15.01 -19.07
C ASP A 174 5.06 -13.77 -18.19
N VAL A 175 4.24 -12.83 -18.66
CA VAL A 175 3.99 -11.56 -17.96
C VAL A 175 2.75 -11.64 -17.09
N PHE A 176 2.89 -11.30 -15.81
CA PHE A 176 1.82 -11.28 -14.82
C PHE A 176 1.69 -9.92 -14.14
N ILE A 177 0.45 -9.41 -14.13
CA ILE A 177 0.10 -8.16 -13.43
C ILE A 177 -0.93 -8.46 -12.35
N TYR A 178 -0.57 -8.18 -11.10
CA TYR A 178 -1.41 -8.37 -9.92
C TYR A 178 -1.94 -7.04 -9.42
N TYR A 179 -3.24 -6.80 -9.60
CA TYR A 179 -3.87 -5.53 -9.29
C TYR A 179 -4.61 -5.55 -7.95
N PHE A 180 -4.36 -4.53 -7.13
CA PHE A 180 -4.96 -4.31 -5.82
C PHE A 180 -5.69 -2.96 -5.79
N GLY A 181 -7.02 -2.98 -5.69
CA GLY A 181 -7.86 -1.77 -5.71
C GLY A 181 -9.15 -1.91 -4.91
N ASP A 182 -9.86 -0.80 -4.76
CA ASP A 182 -11.12 -0.73 -4.02
C ASP A 182 -12.23 -1.57 -4.67
N PHE A 183 -13.11 -2.14 -3.87
CA PHE A 183 -14.31 -2.81 -4.34
C PHE A 183 -15.47 -1.80 -4.40
N ASP A 184 -15.50 -1.04 -5.46
CA ASP A 184 -16.59 -0.15 -5.80
C ASP A 184 -16.66 0.04 -7.34
N PRO A 185 -17.71 0.66 -7.88
CA PRO A 185 -17.85 0.82 -9.33
C PRO A 185 -16.67 1.50 -10.02
N SER A 186 -16.05 2.50 -9.36
CA SER A 186 -14.87 3.19 -9.89
C SER A 186 -13.64 2.29 -9.86
N GLY A 187 -13.37 1.58 -8.76
CA GLY A 187 -12.20 0.71 -8.61
C GLY A 187 -12.22 -0.48 -9.57
N LEU A 188 -13.42 -1.04 -9.83
CA LEU A 188 -13.58 -2.09 -10.86
C LEU A 188 -13.33 -1.54 -12.27
N ASP A 189 -13.83 -0.36 -12.59
CA ASP A 189 -13.64 0.26 -13.89
C ASP A 189 -12.18 0.72 -14.12
N ILE A 190 -11.47 1.16 -13.05
CA ILE A 190 -10.04 1.48 -13.12
C ILE A 190 -9.24 0.23 -13.48
N ALA A 191 -9.46 -0.89 -12.77
CA ALA A 191 -8.77 -2.16 -13.05
C ALA A 191 -8.99 -2.60 -14.50
N ARG A 192 -10.25 -2.62 -14.96
CA ARG A 192 -10.60 -2.94 -16.36
C ARG A 192 -9.90 -2.01 -17.36
N ASN A 193 -9.87 -0.70 -17.09
CA ASN A 193 -9.23 0.27 -17.97
C ASN A 193 -7.71 0.07 -18.04
N VAL A 194 -7.06 -0.25 -16.91
CA VAL A 194 -5.64 -0.58 -16.88
C VAL A 194 -5.36 -1.80 -17.74
N GLU A 195 -6.10 -2.88 -17.53
CA GLU A 195 -5.97 -4.14 -18.29
C GLU A 195 -6.14 -3.92 -19.80
N GLU A 196 -7.25 -3.26 -20.20
CA GLU A 196 -7.52 -2.98 -21.61
C GLU A 196 -6.42 -2.15 -22.27
N ARG A 197 -5.97 -1.08 -21.58
CA ARG A 197 -4.95 -0.19 -22.12
C ARG A 197 -3.56 -0.83 -22.23
N LEU A 198 -3.17 -1.62 -21.25
CA LEU A 198 -1.89 -2.34 -21.31
C LEU A 198 -1.91 -3.36 -22.44
N ASN A 199 -3.00 -4.12 -22.61
CA ASN A 199 -3.15 -5.05 -23.73
C ASN A 199 -3.25 -4.37 -25.11
N GLU A 200 -3.68 -3.09 -25.17
CA GLU A 200 -3.66 -2.31 -26.41
C GLU A 200 -2.27 -1.73 -26.73
N MET A 201 -1.43 -1.49 -25.73
CA MET A 201 -0.15 -0.78 -25.87
C MET A 201 1.04 -1.72 -25.93
N ALA A 202 1.01 -2.86 -25.24
CA ALA A 202 2.08 -3.84 -25.23
C ALA A 202 1.89 -4.90 -26.33
N ASP A 203 2.97 -5.22 -27.05
CA ASP A 203 3.00 -6.29 -28.06
C ASP A 203 3.22 -7.70 -27.44
N THR A 204 3.00 -7.85 -26.13
CA THR A 204 3.14 -9.11 -25.40
C THR A 204 1.84 -9.52 -24.73
N PHE A 205 1.66 -10.83 -24.48
CA PHE A 205 0.50 -11.32 -23.75
C PHE A 205 0.67 -11.06 -22.27
N ILE A 206 -0.30 -10.35 -21.68
CA ILE A 206 -0.32 -10.01 -20.25
C ILE A 206 -1.41 -10.80 -19.56
N THR A 207 -1.05 -11.57 -18.54
CA THR A 207 -1.98 -12.16 -17.60
C THR A 207 -2.28 -11.15 -16.51
N PHE A 208 -3.46 -10.53 -16.59
CA PHE A 208 -3.90 -9.53 -15.60
C PHE A 208 -4.86 -10.16 -14.59
N GLU A 209 -4.53 -10.05 -13.31
CA GLU A 209 -5.37 -10.55 -12.22
C GLU A 209 -5.70 -9.45 -11.21
N ARG A 210 -6.99 -9.22 -10.98
CA ARG A 210 -7.46 -8.38 -9.88
C ARG A 210 -7.54 -9.21 -8.60
N VAL A 211 -6.49 -9.12 -7.77
CA VAL A 211 -6.32 -9.93 -6.55
C VAL A 211 -7.19 -9.44 -5.41
N ALA A 212 -7.34 -8.12 -5.25
CA ALA A 212 -8.13 -7.51 -4.16
C ALA A 212 -8.72 -6.15 -4.59
N VAL A 213 -9.86 -5.73 -4.02
CA VAL A 213 -10.78 -6.45 -3.15
C VAL A 213 -11.83 -7.14 -4.02
N THR A 214 -12.11 -8.42 -3.80
CA THR A 214 -13.15 -9.16 -4.52
C THR A 214 -14.42 -9.29 -3.69
N ALA A 215 -15.55 -9.68 -4.34
CA ALA A 215 -16.82 -9.89 -3.65
C ALA A 215 -16.71 -11.00 -2.58
N ASP A 216 -16.04 -12.10 -2.92
CA ASP A 216 -15.85 -13.24 -1.99
C ASP A 216 -15.05 -12.83 -0.77
N GLN A 217 -13.98 -12.02 -0.95
CA GLN A 217 -13.17 -11.51 0.15
C GLN A 217 -13.96 -10.58 1.08
N VAL A 218 -14.95 -9.83 0.56
CA VAL A 218 -15.81 -8.99 1.40
C VAL A 218 -16.57 -9.84 2.41
N ASP A 219 -17.09 -10.98 1.98
CA ASP A 219 -17.85 -11.90 2.84
C ASP A 219 -16.92 -12.72 3.73
N GLU A 220 -15.88 -13.33 3.19
CA GLU A 220 -14.93 -14.20 3.92
C GLU A 220 -14.18 -13.47 5.03
N MET A 221 -13.74 -12.24 4.77
CA MET A 221 -13.00 -11.42 5.74
C MET A 221 -13.93 -10.52 6.56
N ALA A 222 -15.26 -10.59 6.35
CA ALA A 222 -16.24 -9.71 6.97
C ALA A 222 -15.85 -8.22 6.86
N LEU A 223 -15.40 -7.79 5.68
CA LEU A 223 -14.89 -6.44 5.46
C LEU A 223 -16.01 -5.40 5.65
N PRO A 224 -15.69 -4.26 6.30
CA PRO A 224 -16.70 -3.26 6.61
C PRO A 224 -17.20 -2.54 5.35
N LEU A 225 -18.46 -2.76 5.00
CA LEU A 225 -19.15 -2.08 3.91
C LEU A 225 -19.37 -0.59 4.21
N ARG A 226 -19.37 0.23 3.16
CA ARG A 226 -19.86 1.61 3.17
C ARG A 226 -20.90 1.83 2.08
N PRO A 227 -21.81 2.79 2.22
CA PRO A 227 -22.70 3.16 1.13
C PRO A 227 -21.91 3.62 -0.09
N THR A 228 -22.26 3.11 -1.26
CA THR A 228 -21.66 3.56 -2.52
C THR A 228 -22.05 5.01 -2.81
N LYS A 229 -21.12 5.81 -3.33
CA LYS A 229 -21.36 7.22 -3.66
C LYS A 229 -22.38 7.32 -4.79
N ARG A 230 -23.55 7.90 -4.51
CA ARG A 230 -24.63 8.11 -5.51
C ARG A 230 -24.25 9.08 -6.63
N THR A 231 -23.22 9.89 -6.44
CA THR A 231 -22.69 10.84 -7.42
C THR A 231 -21.84 10.17 -8.51
N ASP A 232 -21.45 8.91 -8.32
CA ASP A 232 -20.72 8.16 -9.33
C ASP A 232 -21.71 7.64 -10.39
N SER A 233 -21.55 8.09 -11.64
CA SER A 233 -22.39 7.67 -12.77
C SER A 233 -22.32 6.15 -13.02
N ARG A 234 -21.23 5.49 -12.63
CA ARG A 234 -20.98 4.06 -12.75
C ARG A 234 -21.75 3.27 -11.69
N ALA A 235 -22.21 3.91 -10.62
CA ALA A 235 -23.02 3.28 -9.58
C ALA A 235 -24.44 2.91 -10.06
N ARG A 236 -24.81 3.28 -11.29
CA ARG A 236 -26.11 2.91 -11.88
C ARG A 236 -26.19 1.39 -12.08
N GLY A 237 -27.01 0.74 -11.26
CA GLY A 237 -27.16 -0.74 -11.27
C GLY A 237 -26.23 -1.46 -10.29
N TRP A 238 -25.36 -0.75 -9.56
CA TRP A 238 -24.57 -1.36 -8.51
C TRP A 238 -25.45 -1.78 -7.33
N VAL A 239 -25.44 -3.06 -7.00
CA VAL A 239 -26.17 -3.64 -5.87
C VAL A 239 -25.15 -4.03 -4.81
N GLY A 240 -25.24 -3.42 -3.63
CA GLY A 240 -24.35 -3.70 -2.51
C GLY A 240 -23.61 -2.45 -2.00
N GLY A 241 -22.72 -2.68 -1.04
CA GLY A 241 -21.84 -1.65 -0.49
C GLY A 241 -20.52 -1.57 -1.24
N SER A 242 -19.73 -0.57 -0.90
CA SER A 242 -18.35 -0.41 -1.35
C SER A 242 -17.39 -0.76 -0.22
N VAL A 243 -16.22 -1.30 -0.57
CA VAL A 243 -15.14 -1.61 0.38
C VAL A 243 -13.85 -0.98 -0.09
N GLU A 244 -13.16 -0.30 0.80
CA GLU A 244 -11.82 0.22 0.52
C GLU A 244 -10.76 -0.86 0.74
N LEU A 245 -9.72 -0.89 -0.08
CA LEU A 245 -8.57 -1.78 0.07
C LEU A 245 -7.91 -1.64 1.46
N ASP A 246 -7.94 -0.44 2.05
CA ASP A 246 -7.48 -0.17 3.42
C ASP A 246 -8.24 -0.97 4.51
N ALA A 247 -9.37 -1.56 4.19
CA ALA A 247 -10.11 -2.41 5.12
C ALA A 247 -9.41 -3.76 5.38
N ILE A 248 -8.57 -4.20 4.44
CA ILE A 248 -7.73 -5.38 4.62
C ILE A 248 -6.62 -5.07 5.62
N ALA A 249 -6.40 -5.97 6.57
CA ALA A 249 -5.32 -5.83 7.54
C ALA A 249 -3.95 -5.81 6.86
N PRO A 250 -2.98 -5.00 7.32
CA PRO A 250 -1.70 -4.81 6.64
C PRO A 250 -0.90 -6.11 6.43
N ASP A 251 -0.85 -6.96 7.42
CA ASP A 251 -0.20 -8.27 7.36
C ASP A 251 -0.86 -9.19 6.34
N ARG A 252 -2.21 -9.19 6.28
CA ARG A 252 -2.93 -9.95 5.27
C ARG A 252 -2.67 -9.42 3.86
N LEU A 253 -2.66 -8.09 3.70
CA LEU A 253 -2.37 -7.47 2.40
C LEU A 253 -0.95 -7.81 1.92
N ARG A 254 0.05 -7.75 2.82
CA ARG A 254 1.43 -8.18 2.51
C ARG A 254 1.50 -9.65 2.14
N SER A 255 0.81 -10.53 2.88
CA SER A 255 0.76 -11.95 2.55
C SER A 255 0.18 -12.18 1.16
N MET A 256 -0.94 -11.52 0.80
CA MET A 256 -1.52 -11.64 -0.54
C MET A 256 -0.55 -11.22 -1.65
N VAL A 257 0.20 -10.13 -1.44
CA VAL A 257 1.24 -9.70 -2.40
C VAL A 257 2.36 -10.73 -2.50
N THR A 258 2.83 -11.24 -1.37
CA THR A 258 3.87 -12.27 -1.33
C THR A 258 3.40 -13.57 -2.02
N ASP A 259 2.18 -14.02 -1.74
CA ASP A 259 1.61 -15.23 -2.34
C ASP A 259 1.53 -15.11 -3.89
N CYS A 260 1.15 -13.91 -4.42
CA CYS A 260 1.16 -13.64 -5.87
C CYS A 260 2.55 -13.75 -6.49
N ILE A 261 3.58 -13.38 -5.76
CA ILE A 261 4.97 -13.42 -6.27
C ILE A 261 5.54 -14.82 -6.16
N GLU A 262 5.40 -15.45 -4.99
CA GLU A 262 6.03 -16.73 -4.67
C GLU A 262 5.57 -17.89 -5.55
N GLN A 263 4.34 -17.86 -6.09
CA GLN A 263 3.85 -18.88 -7.01
C GLN A 263 4.65 -18.99 -8.32
N HIS A 264 5.42 -17.95 -8.66
CA HIS A 264 6.25 -17.88 -9.88
C HIS A 264 7.73 -18.07 -9.60
N VAL A 265 8.14 -18.16 -8.34
CA VAL A 265 9.55 -18.24 -7.97
C VAL A 265 10.07 -19.68 -8.07
N ASP A 266 11.03 -19.91 -8.97
CA ASP A 266 11.89 -21.08 -8.89
C ASP A 266 12.90 -20.88 -7.75
N VAL A 267 12.69 -21.62 -6.65
CA VAL A 267 13.51 -21.52 -5.45
C VAL A 267 14.96 -21.90 -5.70
N ASN A 268 15.25 -22.83 -6.64
CA ASN A 268 16.61 -23.24 -6.98
C ASN A 268 17.31 -22.12 -7.75
N ALA A 269 16.66 -21.56 -8.77
CA ALA A 269 17.18 -20.42 -9.52
C ALA A 269 17.45 -19.22 -8.58
N LEU A 270 16.52 -18.89 -7.71
CA LEU A 270 16.68 -17.85 -6.69
C LEU A 270 17.86 -18.09 -5.75
N SER A 271 18.08 -19.32 -5.32
CA SER A 271 19.21 -19.69 -4.46
C SER A 271 20.55 -19.47 -5.15
N VAL A 272 20.64 -19.79 -6.45
CA VAL A 272 21.84 -19.54 -7.25
C VAL A 272 22.12 -18.05 -7.36
N VAL A 273 21.12 -17.22 -7.70
CA VAL A 273 21.27 -15.76 -7.82
C VAL A 273 21.76 -15.17 -6.50
N ARG A 274 21.15 -15.54 -5.36
CA ARG A 274 21.56 -15.07 -4.03
C ARG A 274 22.99 -15.45 -3.67
N THR A 275 23.44 -16.66 -4.06
CA THR A 275 24.81 -17.08 -3.83
C THR A 275 25.80 -16.25 -4.65
N VAL A 276 25.51 -16.03 -5.92
CA VAL A 276 26.32 -15.19 -6.80
C VAL A 276 26.36 -13.75 -6.30
N GLU A 277 25.20 -13.17 -5.92
CA GLU A 277 25.14 -11.82 -5.34
C GLU A 277 26.04 -11.68 -4.11
N ALA A 278 26.01 -12.66 -3.20
CA ALA A 278 26.84 -12.64 -1.99
C ALA A 278 28.33 -12.64 -2.33
N GLU A 279 28.76 -13.45 -3.34
CA GLU A 279 30.14 -13.48 -3.82
C GLU A 279 30.56 -12.16 -4.49
N GLU A 280 29.70 -11.58 -5.33
CA GLU A 280 29.93 -10.29 -6.00
C GLU A 280 30.04 -9.14 -4.98
N ARG A 281 29.19 -9.14 -3.96
CA ARG A 281 29.29 -8.18 -2.84
C ARG A 281 30.61 -8.33 -2.07
N ALA A 282 31.04 -9.56 -1.82
CA ALA A 282 32.34 -9.80 -1.18
C ALA A 282 33.52 -9.34 -2.07
N GLN A 283 33.41 -9.45 -3.41
CA GLN A 283 34.40 -8.92 -4.34
C GLN A 283 34.44 -7.39 -4.30
N LEU A 284 33.27 -6.71 -4.32
CA LEU A 284 33.17 -5.26 -4.18
C LEU A 284 33.81 -4.78 -2.87
N ALA A 285 33.55 -5.47 -1.76
CA ALA A 285 34.18 -5.14 -0.49
C ALA A 285 35.71 -5.23 -0.53
N ARG A 286 36.27 -6.28 -1.17
CA ARG A 286 37.72 -6.45 -1.36
C ARG A 286 38.33 -5.35 -2.21
N LEU A 287 37.67 -4.98 -3.31
CA LEU A 287 38.11 -3.88 -4.18
C LEU A 287 38.17 -2.55 -3.43
N ILE A 288 37.14 -2.23 -2.67
CA ILE A 288 37.09 -0.99 -1.85
C ILE A 288 38.22 -1.00 -0.83
N ASN A 289 38.42 -2.08 -0.10
CA ASN A 289 39.46 -2.18 0.92
C ASN A 289 40.86 -2.09 0.30
N HIS A 290 41.10 -2.68 -0.88
CA HIS A 290 42.41 -2.64 -1.53
C HIS A 290 42.79 -1.23 -2.05
N GLU A 291 41.82 -0.52 -2.64
CA GLU A 291 42.06 0.79 -3.25
C GLU A 291 42.14 1.94 -2.22
N PHE A 292 41.48 1.78 -1.05
CA PHE A 292 41.39 2.85 -0.04
C PHE A 292 42.04 2.50 1.32
N SER A 293 42.72 1.32 1.44
CA SER A 293 43.55 0.98 2.60
C SER A 293 45.00 1.43 2.33
N LEU A 294 45.24 2.73 2.47
CA LEU A 294 46.56 3.31 2.53
C LEU A 294 46.83 3.92 3.91
#